data_12a427f47a4d6936b66b6fff65f23c5d
#
_entry.id   12a427f47a4d6936b66b6fff65f23c5d
#
_cell.length_a   1.000
_cell.length_b   1.000
_cell.length_c   1.000
_cell.angle_alpha   90.00
_cell.angle_beta   90.00
_cell.angle_gamma   90.00
#
_symmetry.space_group_name_H-M   'P 1'
#
loop_
_entity.id
_entity.type
_entity.pdbx_description
1 polymer ?
#
loop_
_entity_poly.entity_id
_entity_poly.type
_entity_poly.pdbx_seq_one_letter_code
_entity_poly.pdbx_strand_id
1 'polypeptide(L)'
;ALIASKDAKLDMVIVATGILHDGALLPEKSLKELSAEKFQYLFEANTILPSLIAKHFLPKLNRDSQSIFAALSARVGSISDNYLGGWYAYRASKAALNMIIKNAAIEIRRSNKKTIIVGLHPGTVDSNLSMPFQGNVPDGKLFTPEYSVQKLLQVLTNLTSEQSGKCFAWDGTEVKP
;
A
#
# COMPACT_ATOMS: atom_id res chain seq x y z
N ALA A 1 4.94 16.85 -9.03
CA ALA A 1 6.38 17.07 -9.00
C ALA A 1 6.97 16.57 -10.31
N LEU A 2 7.35 17.48 -11.15
CA LEU A 2 8.14 17.18 -12.34
C LEU A 2 9.46 16.61 -11.85
N ILE A 3 9.76 15.38 -12.27
CA ILE A 3 11.07 14.81 -12.07
C ILE A 3 12.02 15.66 -12.90
N ALA A 4 12.80 16.47 -12.21
CA ALA A 4 13.57 17.55 -12.79
C ALA A 4 14.71 17.08 -13.71
N SER A 5 15.01 15.78 -13.78
CA SER A 5 15.99 15.27 -14.74
C SER A 5 15.48 14.00 -15.41
N LYS A 6 15.53 13.96 -16.72
CA LYS A 6 15.22 12.77 -17.53
C LYS A 6 16.14 11.58 -17.21
N ASP A 7 17.30 11.84 -16.60
CA ASP A 7 18.39 10.87 -16.39
C ASP A 7 18.61 10.51 -14.90
N ALA A 8 17.84 11.09 -13.96
CA ALA A 8 17.99 10.77 -12.56
C ALA A 8 17.49 9.36 -12.27
N LYS A 9 18.38 8.50 -11.75
CA LYS A 9 18.03 7.21 -11.19
C LYS A 9 17.45 7.42 -9.80
N LEU A 10 16.33 6.75 -9.51
CA LEU A 10 15.65 6.85 -8.22
C LEU A 10 16.04 5.65 -7.33
N ASP A 11 16.43 5.92 -6.10
CA ASP A 11 16.72 4.86 -5.13
C ASP A 11 15.47 4.42 -4.39
N MET A 12 14.49 5.33 -4.22
CA MET A 12 13.26 5.00 -3.52
C MET A 12 12.06 5.78 -4.09
N VAL A 13 10.95 5.07 -4.26
CA VAL A 13 9.63 5.63 -4.58
C VAL A 13 8.62 5.09 -3.58
N ILE A 14 7.92 5.97 -2.89
CA ILE A 14 6.85 5.60 -1.97
C ILE A 14 5.54 6.22 -2.46
N VAL A 15 4.55 5.37 -2.74
CA VAL A 15 3.20 5.77 -3.10
C VAL A 15 2.35 5.78 -1.84
N ALA A 16 2.09 6.97 -1.33
CA ALA A 16 1.35 7.17 -0.07
C ALA A 16 -0.12 7.57 -0.30
N THR A 17 -0.65 7.34 -1.49
CA THR A 17 -2.06 7.61 -1.81
C THR A 17 -2.97 6.51 -1.30
N GLY A 18 -4.20 6.88 -0.94
CA GLY A 18 -5.22 5.92 -0.54
C GLY A 18 -6.44 6.62 0.03
N ILE A 19 -7.59 5.97 -0.16
CA ILE A 19 -8.87 6.46 0.33
C ILE A 19 -9.67 5.30 0.91
N LEU A 20 -10.41 5.55 1.98
CA LEU A 20 -11.31 4.60 2.62
C LEU A 20 -12.75 5.11 2.57
N HIS A 21 -12.92 6.39 2.75
CA HIS A 21 -14.19 7.09 2.72
C HIS A 21 -14.01 8.51 2.16
N ASP A 22 -15.11 9.10 1.72
CA ASP A 22 -15.17 10.50 1.30
C ASP A 22 -16.57 11.01 1.64
N GLY A 23 -16.70 11.76 2.73
CA GLY A 23 -17.93 12.38 3.15
C GLY A 23 -19.15 11.45 3.10
N ALA A 24 -19.83 11.40 1.96
CA ALA A 24 -21.02 10.57 1.76
C ALA A 24 -20.73 9.08 1.48
N LEU A 25 -19.50 8.74 1.05
CA LEU A 25 -19.10 7.36 0.76
C LEU A 25 -18.47 6.72 1.99
N LEU A 26 -19.29 6.07 2.81
CA LEU A 26 -18.82 5.27 3.93
C LEU A 26 -18.55 3.82 3.50
N PRO A 27 -17.58 3.12 4.15
CA PRO A 27 -17.33 1.71 3.91
C PRO A 27 -18.55 0.84 4.19
N GLU A 28 -18.76 -0.15 3.34
CA GLU A 28 -19.93 -1.03 3.41
C GLU A 28 -19.86 -1.94 4.62
N LYS A 29 -20.96 -2.06 5.34
CA LYS A 29 -21.14 -3.00 6.48
C LYS A 29 -21.81 -4.29 6.04
N SER A 30 -22.54 -4.28 4.92
CA SER A 30 -23.30 -5.43 4.42
C SER A 30 -23.34 -5.48 2.89
N LEU A 31 -23.67 -6.66 2.32
CA LEU A 31 -23.85 -6.84 0.88
C LEU A 31 -24.90 -5.88 0.28
N LYS A 32 -25.87 -5.47 1.05
CA LYS A 32 -26.95 -4.56 0.61
C LYS A 32 -26.44 -3.14 0.29
N GLU A 33 -25.27 -2.78 0.79
CA GLU A 33 -24.68 -1.45 0.63
C GLU A 33 -23.70 -1.38 -0.54
N LEU A 34 -23.49 -2.48 -1.28
CA LEU A 34 -22.61 -2.50 -2.43
C LEU A 34 -23.13 -1.62 -3.54
N SER A 35 -22.26 -0.86 -4.15
CA SER A 35 -22.56 -0.09 -5.36
C SER A 35 -21.36 -0.06 -6.30
N ALA A 36 -21.64 -0.01 -7.60
CA ALA A 36 -20.60 0.06 -8.61
C ALA A 36 -19.73 1.32 -8.46
N GLU A 37 -20.36 2.45 -8.10
CA GLU A 37 -19.70 3.73 -7.92
C GLU A 37 -18.65 3.67 -6.80
N LYS A 38 -18.97 3.03 -5.65
CA LYS A 38 -18.02 2.85 -4.55
C LYS A 38 -16.83 2.00 -4.98
N PHE A 39 -17.08 0.89 -5.67
CA PHE A 39 -16.01 0.05 -6.21
C PHE A 39 -15.13 0.83 -7.17
N GLN A 40 -15.70 1.51 -8.16
CA GLN A 40 -14.93 2.29 -9.14
C GLN A 40 -14.06 3.33 -8.46
N TYR A 41 -14.62 4.11 -7.55
CA TYR A 41 -13.94 5.18 -6.83
C TYR A 41 -12.76 4.66 -5.98
N LEU A 42 -13.01 3.60 -5.20
CA LEU A 42 -11.96 3.04 -4.34
C LEU A 42 -10.89 2.31 -5.16
N PHE A 43 -11.25 1.61 -6.23
CA PHE A 43 -10.28 0.97 -7.11
C PHE A 43 -9.43 1.99 -7.87
N GLU A 44 -10.02 3.09 -8.33
CA GLU A 44 -9.28 4.16 -8.98
C GLU A 44 -8.18 4.70 -8.08
N ALA A 45 -8.51 5.08 -6.83
CA ALA A 45 -7.55 5.67 -5.91
C ALA A 45 -6.55 4.65 -5.34
N ASN A 46 -7.02 3.44 -4.97
CA ASN A 46 -6.22 2.49 -4.20
C ASN A 46 -5.48 1.45 -5.05
N THR A 47 -5.90 1.23 -6.29
CA THR A 47 -5.34 0.18 -7.17
C THR A 47 -4.83 0.76 -8.48
N ILE A 48 -5.68 1.45 -9.24
CA ILE A 48 -5.33 1.92 -10.59
C ILE A 48 -4.25 3.00 -10.50
N LEU A 49 -4.45 4.03 -9.68
CA LEU A 49 -3.47 5.10 -9.53
C LEU A 49 -2.08 4.60 -9.10
N PRO A 50 -1.93 3.79 -8.03
CA PRO A 50 -0.63 3.21 -7.68
C PRO A 50 -0.02 2.35 -8.81
N SER A 51 -0.84 1.62 -9.57
CA SER A 51 -0.38 0.81 -10.70
C SER A 51 0.18 1.68 -11.83
N LEU A 52 -0.47 2.79 -12.15
CA LEU A 52 0.01 3.74 -13.15
C LEU A 52 1.28 4.45 -12.69
N ILE A 53 1.39 4.78 -11.40
CA ILE A 53 2.63 5.30 -10.81
C ILE A 53 3.73 4.25 -10.96
N ALA A 54 3.48 2.99 -10.63
CA ALA A 54 4.44 1.91 -10.81
C ALA A 54 4.91 1.81 -12.27
N LYS A 55 3.99 1.83 -13.24
CA LYS A 55 4.30 1.80 -14.69
C LYS A 55 5.33 2.89 -15.08
N HIS A 56 5.20 4.09 -14.54
CA HIS A 56 6.06 5.22 -14.92
C HIS A 56 7.35 5.31 -14.11
N PHE A 57 7.38 4.81 -12.88
CA PHE A 57 8.51 4.98 -11.96
C PHE A 57 9.40 3.74 -11.83
N LEU A 58 8.87 2.53 -11.96
CA LEU A 58 9.69 1.31 -11.90
C LEU A 58 10.84 1.31 -12.94
N PRO A 59 10.64 1.75 -14.19
CA PRO A 59 11.74 1.83 -15.15
C PRO A 59 12.84 2.81 -14.79
N LYS A 60 12.56 3.77 -13.89
CA LYS A 60 13.49 4.84 -13.47
C LYS A 60 14.25 4.48 -12.19
N LEU A 61 13.96 3.34 -11.58
CA LEU A 61 14.66 2.90 -10.39
C LEU A 61 16.11 2.54 -10.70
N ASN A 62 16.97 2.82 -9.73
CA ASN A 62 18.39 2.52 -9.80
C ASN A 62 18.61 1.01 -10.00
N ARG A 63 19.51 0.65 -10.93
CA ARG A 63 19.86 -0.75 -11.25
C ARG A 63 21.26 -1.12 -10.74
N ASP A 64 22.05 -0.13 -10.39
CA ASP A 64 23.43 -0.34 -9.96
C ASP A 64 23.51 -0.64 -8.45
N SER A 65 22.56 -0.11 -7.68
CA SER A 65 22.38 -0.33 -6.25
C SER A 65 20.98 -0.87 -5.93
N GLN A 66 20.75 -1.23 -4.67
CA GLN A 66 19.41 -1.56 -4.17
C GLN A 66 18.50 -0.35 -4.33
N SER A 67 17.31 -0.60 -4.86
CA SER A 67 16.26 0.41 -5.02
C SER A 67 14.92 -0.14 -4.57
N ILE A 68 14.01 0.75 -4.15
CA ILE A 68 12.76 0.35 -3.52
C ILE A 68 11.58 1.07 -4.17
N PHE A 69 10.54 0.30 -4.50
CA PHE A 69 9.20 0.82 -4.76
C PHE A 69 8.25 0.30 -3.69
N ALA A 70 7.64 1.18 -2.95
CA ALA A 70 6.69 0.83 -1.90
C ALA A 70 5.34 1.51 -2.15
N ALA A 71 4.24 0.83 -1.88
CA ALA A 71 2.90 1.42 -1.90
C ALA A 71 2.17 1.16 -0.58
N LEU A 72 1.48 2.18 -0.06
CA LEU A 72 0.66 2.01 1.13
C LEU A 72 -0.54 1.10 0.82
N SER A 73 -0.46 -0.11 1.32
CA SER A 73 -1.54 -1.07 1.37
C SER A 73 -2.18 -1.07 2.77
N ALA A 74 -2.84 -2.14 3.13
CA ALA A 74 -3.44 -2.29 4.44
C ALA A 74 -3.59 -3.78 4.80
N ARG A 75 -3.54 -4.11 6.09
CA ARG A 75 -3.81 -5.47 6.60
C ARG A 75 -5.18 -5.99 6.14
N VAL A 76 -6.17 -5.11 6.01
CA VAL A 76 -7.52 -5.47 5.55
C VAL A 76 -7.57 -5.95 4.09
N GLY A 77 -6.49 -5.77 3.31
CA GLY A 77 -6.30 -6.35 1.98
C GLY A 77 -5.87 -7.84 2.00
N SER A 78 -5.59 -8.40 3.17
CA SER A 78 -5.34 -9.83 3.33
C SER A 78 -6.65 -10.60 3.29
N ILE A 79 -6.71 -11.62 2.44
CA ILE A 79 -7.87 -12.53 2.33
C ILE A 79 -7.84 -13.51 3.49
N SER A 80 -6.66 -14.05 3.80
CA SER A 80 -6.47 -15.06 4.85
C SER A 80 -6.65 -14.52 6.28
N ASP A 81 -6.41 -13.21 6.49
CA ASP A 81 -6.55 -12.53 7.79
C ASP A 81 -7.92 -11.81 7.93
N ASN A 82 -8.87 -12.09 7.03
CA ASN A 82 -10.18 -11.45 7.03
C ASN A 82 -11.19 -12.24 7.87
N TYR A 83 -11.26 -11.96 9.16
CA TYR A 83 -12.24 -12.54 10.08
C TYR A 83 -13.43 -11.61 10.39
N LEU A 84 -13.35 -10.33 10.02
CA LEU A 84 -14.36 -9.33 10.38
C LEU A 84 -15.39 -9.07 9.28
N GLY A 85 -15.02 -9.28 8.01
CA GLY A 85 -15.88 -8.92 6.87
C GLY A 85 -16.08 -7.40 6.76
N GLY A 86 -17.14 -6.98 6.05
CA GLY A 86 -17.41 -5.57 5.76
C GLY A 86 -16.36 -4.89 4.89
N TRP A 87 -16.54 -3.59 4.64
CA TRP A 87 -15.59 -2.75 3.87
C TRP A 87 -15.20 -3.36 2.52
N TYR A 88 -16.20 -3.91 1.83
CA TYR A 88 -16.00 -4.76 0.66
C TYR A 88 -15.14 -4.12 -0.42
N ALA A 89 -15.50 -2.93 -0.86
CA ALA A 89 -14.76 -2.26 -1.93
C ALA A 89 -13.34 -1.87 -1.47
N TYR A 90 -13.17 -1.45 -0.21
CA TYR A 90 -11.86 -1.10 0.31
C TYR A 90 -10.94 -2.32 0.43
N ARG A 91 -11.42 -3.41 1.06
CA ARG A 91 -10.66 -4.67 1.17
C ARG A 91 -10.28 -5.20 -0.20
N ALA A 92 -11.25 -5.27 -1.12
CA ALA A 92 -11.02 -5.73 -2.48
C ALA A 92 -9.97 -4.87 -3.21
N SER A 93 -10.03 -3.53 -3.08
CA SER A 93 -9.07 -2.63 -3.72
C SER A 93 -7.64 -2.82 -3.18
N LYS A 94 -7.48 -3.07 -1.87
CA LYS A 94 -6.16 -3.31 -1.26
C LYS A 94 -5.64 -4.72 -1.55
N ALA A 95 -6.51 -5.72 -1.65
CA ALA A 95 -6.14 -7.06 -2.15
C ALA A 95 -5.66 -7.01 -3.61
N ALA A 96 -6.37 -6.27 -4.46
CA ALA A 96 -5.98 -6.04 -5.85
C ALA A 96 -4.63 -5.31 -5.94
N LEU A 97 -4.37 -4.30 -5.11
CA LEU A 97 -3.07 -3.64 -5.03
C LEU A 97 -1.95 -4.63 -4.64
N ASN A 98 -2.19 -5.51 -3.67
CA ASN A 98 -1.21 -6.53 -3.28
C ASN A 98 -0.90 -7.48 -4.44
N MET A 99 -1.89 -7.86 -5.25
CA MET A 99 -1.68 -8.65 -6.47
C MET A 99 -0.83 -7.90 -7.51
N ILE A 100 -1.09 -6.61 -7.73
CA ILE A 100 -0.29 -5.76 -8.64
C ILE A 100 1.16 -5.67 -8.17
N ILE A 101 1.38 -5.46 -6.87
CA ILE A 101 2.72 -5.43 -6.26
C ILE A 101 3.44 -6.77 -6.52
N LYS A 102 2.76 -7.89 -6.33
CA LYS A 102 3.33 -9.22 -6.58
C LYS A 102 3.72 -9.40 -8.04
N ASN A 103 2.83 -9.05 -8.98
CA ASN A 103 3.08 -9.15 -10.41
C ASN A 103 4.26 -8.27 -10.84
N ALA A 104 4.29 -7.00 -10.39
CA ALA A 104 5.38 -6.08 -10.67
C ALA A 104 6.73 -6.61 -10.14
N ALA A 105 6.75 -7.19 -8.94
CA ALA A 105 7.97 -7.77 -8.37
C ALA A 105 8.49 -8.95 -9.22
N ILE A 106 7.61 -9.83 -9.69
CA ILE A 106 7.97 -10.94 -10.55
C ILE A 106 8.52 -10.45 -11.90
N GLU A 107 7.87 -9.46 -12.50
CA GLU A 107 8.27 -8.88 -13.77
C GLU A 107 9.63 -8.19 -13.68
N ILE A 108 9.78 -7.27 -12.73
CA ILE A 108 10.99 -6.46 -12.57
C ILE A 108 12.20 -7.31 -12.17
N ARG A 109 12.01 -8.37 -11.38
CA ARG A 109 13.11 -9.27 -10.99
C ARG A 109 13.84 -9.89 -12.21
N ARG A 110 13.17 -10.02 -13.36
CA ARG A 110 13.78 -10.54 -14.60
C ARG A 110 14.84 -9.59 -15.16
N SER A 111 14.68 -8.29 -14.97
CA SER A 111 15.56 -7.24 -15.52
C SER A 111 16.35 -6.49 -14.47
N ASN A 112 15.89 -6.42 -13.22
CA ASN A 112 16.55 -5.75 -12.10
C ASN A 112 16.34 -6.54 -10.80
N LYS A 113 17.33 -7.38 -10.46
CA LYS A 113 17.29 -8.23 -9.25
C LYS A 113 17.52 -7.46 -7.95
N LYS A 114 17.97 -6.19 -8.04
CA LYS A 114 18.26 -5.34 -6.88
C LYS A 114 17.07 -4.51 -6.43
N THR A 115 16.02 -4.43 -7.26
CA THR A 115 14.80 -3.68 -6.93
C THR A 115 13.89 -4.50 -6.02
N ILE A 116 13.44 -3.86 -4.95
CA ILE A 116 12.46 -4.37 -4.00
C ILE A 116 11.13 -3.65 -4.24
N ILE A 117 10.06 -4.40 -4.45
CA ILE A 117 8.71 -3.88 -4.67
C ILE A 117 7.80 -4.45 -3.60
N VAL A 118 7.22 -3.60 -2.72
CA VAL A 118 6.47 -4.06 -1.55
C VAL A 118 5.23 -3.23 -1.26
N GLY A 119 4.26 -3.88 -0.62
CA GLY A 119 3.16 -3.21 0.07
C GLY A 119 3.54 -2.89 1.51
N LEU A 120 3.00 -1.81 2.05
CA LEU A 120 3.21 -1.39 3.43
C LEU A 120 1.87 -1.20 4.14
N HIS A 121 1.73 -1.77 5.33
CA HIS A 121 0.63 -1.48 6.23
C HIS A 121 1.14 -0.57 7.36
N PRO A 122 0.67 0.70 7.42
CA PRO A 122 1.19 1.69 8.37
C PRO A 122 0.69 1.53 9.81
N GLY A 123 -0.17 0.54 10.09
CA GLY A 123 -0.98 0.52 11.31
C GLY A 123 -2.18 1.45 11.21
N THR A 124 -2.83 1.73 12.33
CA THR A 124 -3.86 2.77 12.39
C THR A 124 -3.21 4.10 12.74
N VAL A 125 -3.13 4.97 11.76
CA VAL A 125 -2.49 6.29 11.90
C VAL A 125 -3.56 7.34 12.16
N ASP A 126 -3.31 8.24 13.11
CA ASP A 126 -4.17 9.39 13.38
C ASP A 126 -4.17 10.32 12.16
N SER A 127 -5.26 10.27 11.40
CA SER A 127 -5.42 10.97 10.13
C SER A 127 -6.90 11.06 9.77
N ASN A 128 -7.24 11.92 8.83
CA ASN A 128 -8.60 12.02 8.32
C ASN A 128 -9.17 10.69 7.81
N LEU A 129 -8.31 9.81 7.25
CA LEU A 129 -8.73 8.51 6.74
C LEU A 129 -9.20 7.57 7.86
N SER A 130 -8.57 7.60 9.02
CA SER A 130 -8.90 6.72 10.14
C SER A 130 -9.90 7.33 11.12
N MET A 131 -10.03 8.67 11.15
CA MET A 131 -10.78 9.40 12.16
C MET A 131 -12.18 8.85 12.46
N PRO A 132 -13.02 8.47 11.48
CA PRO A 132 -14.35 7.92 11.78
C PRO A 132 -14.33 6.52 12.43
N PHE A 133 -13.17 5.86 12.46
CA PHE A 133 -13.02 4.45 12.88
C PHE A 133 -12.12 4.29 14.10
N GLN A 134 -11.62 5.38 14.66
CA GLN A 134 -10.65 5.35 15.78
C GLN A 134 -11.26 4.86 17.10
N GLY A 135 -12.57 4.97 17.28
CA GLY A 135 -13.24 4.59 18.53
C GLY A 135 -13.09 3.11 18.93
N ASN A 136 -12.70 2.25 18.00
CA ASN A 136 -12.47 0.82 18.26
C ASN A 136 -10.98 0.43 18.23
N VAL A 137 -10.08 1.41 18.16
CA VAL A 137 -8.64 1.15 18.15
C VAL A 137 -8.18 0.87 19.57
N PRO A 138 -7.50 -0.26 19.83
CA PRO A 138 -6.98 -0.56 21.16
C PRO A 138 -5.99 0.50 21.64
N ASP A 139 -5.88 0.66 22.94
CA ASP A 139 -4.93 1.60 23.57
C ASP A 139 -3.50 1.34 23.06
N GLY A 140 -2.81 2.41 22.71
CA GLY A 140 -1.44 2.36 22.17
C GLY A 140 -1.31 1.84 20.73
N LYS A 141 -2.43 1.62 20.01
CA LYS A 141 -2.43 1.19 18.61
C LYS A 141 -2.87 2.28 17.61
N LEU A 142 -3.20 3.45 18.08
CA LEU A 142 -3.36 4.66 17.27
C LEU A 142 -2.01 5.40 17.22
N PHE A 143 -1.40 5.43 16.06
CA PHE A 143 -0.06 5.97 15.86
C PHE A 143 -0.09 7.41 15.37
N THR A 144 0.88 8.22 15.78
CA THR A 144 1.11 9.49 15.09
C THR A 144 1.68 9.25 13.70
N PRO A 145 1.46 10.17 12.74
CA PRO A 145 2.06 10.07 11.41
C PRO A 145 3.58 9.90 11.46
N GLU A 146 4.27 10.64 12.33
CA GLU A 146 5.72 10.60 12.49
C GLU A 146 6.20 9.22 12.95
N TYR A 147 5.55 8.64 13.96
CA TYR A 147 5.87 7.31 14.44
C TYR A 147 5.70 6.25 13.35
N SER A 148 4.56 6.30 12.65
CA SER A 148 4.27 5.35 11.56
C SER A 148 5.30 5.46 10.42
N VAL A 149 5.62 6.67 9.98
CA VAL A 149 6.63 6.90 8.92
C VAL A 149 8.00 6.39 9.35
N GLN A 150 8.43 6.70 10.58
CA GLN A 150 9.72 6.22 11.10
C GLN A 150 9.78 4.68 11.09
N LYS A 151 8.71 4.02 11.53
CA LYS A 151 8.63 2.56 11.53
C LYS A 151 8.66 1.97 10.12
N LEU A 152 7.90 2.53 9.19
CA LEU A 152 7.89 2.07 7.81
C LEU A 152 9.26 2.25 7.13
N LEU A 153 9.96 3.36 7.38
CA LEU A 153 11.31 3.56 6.86
C LEU A 153 12.29 2.55 7.45
N GLN A 154 12.19 2.22 8.74
CA GLN A 154 12.98 1.14 9.36
C GLN A 154 12.71 -0.22 8.70
N VAL A 155 11.45 -0.52 8.39
CA VAL A 155 11.11 -1.75 7.64
C VAL A 155 11.80 -1.74 6.29
N LEU A 156 11.64 -0.67 5.50
CA LEU A 156 12.19 -0.58 4.15
C LEU A 156 13.72 -0.73 4.11
N THR A 157 14.43 -0.15 5.08
CA THR A 157 15.91 -0.24 5.14
C THR A 157 16.42 -1.65 5.48
N ASN A 158 15.60 -2.49 6.10
CA ASN A 158 15.97 -3.86 6.48
C ASN A 158 15.52 -4.93 5.47
N LEU A 159 14.79 -4.54 4.41
CA LEU A 159 14.31 -5.48 3.40
C LEU A 159 15.46 -5.96 2.50
N THR A 160 15.31 -7.19 2.04
CA THR A 160 16.16 -7.81 1.03
C THR A 160 15.37 -8.11 -0.24
N SER A 161 16.05 -8.37 -1.34
CA SER A 161 15.41 -8.70 -2.63
C SER A 161 14.50 -9.95 -2.57
N GLU A 162 14.75 -10.87 -1.62
CA GLU A 162 13.92 -12.08 -1.42
C GLU A 162 12.53 -11.76 -0.85
N GLN A 163 12.38 -10.57 -0.28
CA GLN A 163 11.13 -10.10 0.29
C GLN A 163 10.29 -9.28 -0.71
N SER A 164 10.80 -9.06 -1.92
CA SER A 164 10.06 -8.37 -2.98
C SER A 164 8.77 -9.10 -3.34
N GLY A 165 7.70 -8.35 -3.56
CA GLY A 165 6.37 -8.88 -3.87
C GLY A 165 5.53 -9.28 -2.66
N LYS A 166 5.91 -8.83 -1.46
CA LYS A 166 5.20 -9.07 -0.20
C LYS A 166 4.63 -7.77 0.36
N CYS A 167 3.78 -7.90 1.38
CA CYS A 167 3.27 -6.78 2.16
C CYS A 167 3.79 -6.87 3.59
N PHE A 168 4.26 -5.75 4.15
CA PHE A 168 4.81 -5.70 5.51
C PHE A 168 4.06 -4.68 6.36
N ALA A 169 3.82 -5.03 7.61
CA ALA A 169 3.30 -4.10 8.60
C ALA A 169 4.42 -3.19 9.15
N TRP A 170 4.02 -2.15 9.84
CA TRP A 170 4.88 -1.16 10.50
C TRP A 170 5.91 -1.75 11.46
N ASP A 171 5.66 -2.94 12.00
CA ASP A 171 6.55 -3.68 12.90
C ASP A 171 7.47 -4.67 12.18
N GLY A 172 7.42 -4.72 10.85
CA GLY A 172 8.21 -5.62 10.02
C GLY A 172 7.59 -7.01 9.82
N THR A 173 6.43 -7.30 10.42
CA THR A 173 5.73 -8.56 10.20
C THR A 173 5.15 -8.64 8.80
N GLU A 174 5.26 -9.80 8.16
CA GLU A 174 4.63 -10.04 6.86
C GLU A 174 3.09 -10.14 7.02
N VAL A 175 2.38 -9.32 6.26
CA VAL A 175 0.93 -9.45 6.10
C VAL A 175 0.68 -10.45 4.98
N LYS A 176 0.22 -11.62 5.33
CA LYS A 176 -0.09 -12.69 4.36
C LYS A 176 -1.26 -12.29 3.47
N PRO A 177 -1.27 -12.75 2.19
CA PRO A 177 -2.36 -12.46 1.27
C PRO A 177 -3.68 -13.13 1.64
#